data_9712a0bcee4f88649e302a4e46953171
#
_entry.id   9712a0bcee4f88649e302a4e46953171
#
_cell.length_a   1.000
_cell.length_b   1.000
_cell.length_c   1.000
_cell.angle_alpha   90.00
_cell.angle_beta   90.00
_cell.angle_gamma   90.00
#
_symmetry.space_group_name_H-M   'P 1'
#
loop_
_entity.id
_entity.type
_entity.pdbx_description
1 polymer ?
#
loop_
_entity_poly.entity_id
_entity_poly.type
_entity_poly.pdbx_seq_one_letter_code
_entity_poly.pdbx_strand_id
1 'polypeptide(L)'
;AGAKFDFEKGKWFNHEYLIASDDEQLAKLFIPVLESNGVNAADFSLDYITKAVAMVKSRISFVKELWAQAAFFFKAPTEFAEKDVKKRWKEDTPQILTELVGVLEGLPSFESKAAEEVVLGWITEKGYHMGNVMNAFRLTVVGECKGPHMFDITELLGREETIARIKKGIATIQPIA
;
A
#
# COMPACT_ATOMS: atom_id res chain seq x y z
N ALA A 1 -18.16 -1.29 -43.84
CA ALA A 1 -17.41 -0.41 -42.95
C ALA A 1 -17.19 -1.17 -41.64
N GLY A 2 -15.95 -1.67 -41.40
CA GLY A 2 -15.60 -2.35 -40.17
C GLY A 2 -15.62 -1.33 -39.02
N ALA A 3 -16.30 -1.67 -37.93
CA ALA A 3 -16.30 -0.87 -36.74
C ALA A 3 -14.83 -0.77 -36.23
N LYS A 4 -14.27 0.43 -36.22
CA LYS A 4 -12.95 0.68 -35.68
C LYS A 4 -13.03 0.49 -34.17
N PHE A 5 -12.37 -0.55 -33.67
CA PHE A 5 -12.31 -0.80 -32.22
C PHE A 5 -11.56 0.37 -31.55
N ASP A 6 -12.29 1.13 -30.76
CA ASP A 6 -11.71 2.21 -29.95
C ASP A 6 -11.21 1.60 -28.65
N PHE A 7 -9.89 1.40 -28.54
CA PHE A 7 -9.24 0.79 -27.40
C PHE A 7 -9.44 1.61 -26.11
N GLU A 8 -9.37 2.93 -26.21
CA GLU A 8 -9.54 3.82 -25.04
C GLU A 8 -10.98 3.77 -24.52
N LYS A 9 -11.95 3.73 -25.41
CA LYS A 9 -13.37 3.57 -25.04
C LYS A 9 -13.63 2.20 -24.43
N GLY A 10 -13.03 1.14 -24.98
CA GLY A 10 -13.11 -0.21 -24.41
C GLY A 10 -12.48 -0.31 -23.02
N LYS A 11 -11.33 0.35 -22.82
CA LYS A 11 -10.65 0.45 -21.55
C LYS A 11 -11.48 1.22 -20.50
N TRP A 12 -12.10 2.31 -20.91
CA TRP A 12 -12.99 3.09 -20.04
C TRP A 12 -14.21 2.27 -19.60
N PHE A 13 -14.90 1.59 -20.51
CA PHE A 13 -16.03 0.73 -20.17
C PHE A 13 -15.62 -0.39 -19.20
N ASN A 14 -14.47 -1.00 -19.38
CA ASN A 14 -13.99 -2.06 -18.50
C ASN A 14 -13.64 -1.52 -17.10
N HIS A 15 -13.06 -0.32 -17.02
CA HIS A 15 -12.81 0.37 -15.76
C HIS A 15 -14.11 0.64 -14.99
N GLU A 16 -15.12 1.22 -15.64
CA GLU A 16 -16.44 1.48 -15.04
C GLU A 16 -17.11 0.19 -14.57
N TYR A 17 -16.99 -0.89 -15.37
CA TYR A 17 -17.48 -2.21 -14.99
C TYR A 17 -16.81 -2.74 -13.74
N LEU A 18 -15.47 -2.61 -13.61
CA LEU A 18 -14.73 -3.06 -12.45
C LEU A 18 -15.09 -2.26 -11.20
N ILE A 19 -15.25 -0.93 -11.33
CA ILE A 19 -15.68 -0.08 -10.21
C ILE A 19 -17.07 -0.49 -9.70
N ALA A 20 -18.00 -0.78 -10.61
CA ALA A 20 -19.36 -1.21 -10.28
C ALA A 20 -19.45 -2.67 -9.82
N SER A 21 -18.41 -3.48 -10.04
CA SER A 21 -18.40 -4.88 -9.65
C SER A 21 -18.35 -5.07 -8.15
N ASP A 22 -18.96 -6.15 -7.68
CA ASP A 22 -18.87 -6.58 -6.29
C ASP A 22 -17.42 -6.94 -5.91
N ASP A 23 -16.97 -6.45 -4.77
CA ASP A 23 -15.57 -6.58 -4.35
C ASP A 23 -15.20 -8.04 -4.04
N GLU A 24 -16.13 -8.82 -3.51
CA GLU A 24 -15.91 -10.25 -3.24
C GLU A 24 -15.79 -11.06 -4.53
N GLN A 25 -16.58 -10.71 -5.55
CA GLN A 25 -16.44 -11.34 -6.87
C GLN A 25 -15.08 -11.02 -7.51
N LEU A 26 -14.63 -9.76 -7.42
CA LEU A 26 -13.30 -9.37 -7.88
C LEU A 26 -12.20 -10.07 -7.08
N ALA A 27 -12.36 -10.23 -5.77
CA ALA A 27 -11.43 -10.97 -4.92
C ALA A 27 -11.32 -12.43 -5.37
N LYS A 28 -12.42 -13.10 -5.68
CA LYS A 28 -12.42 -14.47 -6.21
C LYS A 28 -11.70 -14.57 -7.56
N LEU A 29 -11.86 -13.57 -8.44
CA LEU A 29 -11.13 -13.50 -9.72
C LEU A 29 -9.65 -13.20 -9.52
N PHE A 30 -9.28 -12.58 -8.41
CA PHE A 30 -7.89 -12.26 -8.08
C PHE A 30 -7.12 -13.46 -7.50
N ILE A 31 -7.77 -14.44 -6.89
CA ILE A 31 -7.13 -15.62 -6.31
C ILE A 31 -6.17 -16.33 -7.30
N PRO A 32 -6.56 -16.68 -8.54
CA PRO A 32 -5.63 -17.30 -9.48
C PRO A 32 -4.45 -16.40 -9.84
N VAL A 33 -4.62 -15.07 -9.81
CA VAL A 33 -3.53 -14.11 -10.06
C VAL A 33 -2.55 -14.10 -8.89
N LEU A 34 -3.02 -14.18 -7.63
CA LEU A 34 -2.17 -14.33 -6.45
C LEU A 34 -1.31 -15.58 -6.57
N GLU A 35 -1.91 -16.72 -6.86
CA GLU A 35 -1.23 -18.01 -6.99
C GLU A 35 -0.20 -18.01 -8.12
N SER A 36 -0.51 -17.42 -9.26
CA SER A 36 0.42 -17.29 -10.38
C SER A 36 1.64 -16.41 -10.06
N ASN A 37 1.52 -15.55 -9.05
CA ASN A 37 2.60 -14.71 -8.53
C ASN A 37 3.28 -15.30 -7.28
N GLY A 38 3.04 -16.57 -7.00
CA GLY A 38 3.69 -17.31 -5.91
C GLY A 38 3.20 -16.88 -4.50
N VAL A 39 1.94 -16.47 -4.40
CA VAL A 39 1.23 -16.26 -3.14
C VAL A 39 0.28 -17.42 -2.93
N ASN A 40 0.38 -18.11 -1.80
CA ASN A 40 -0.63 -19.09 -1.41
C ASN A 40 -1.88 -18.34 -0.92
N ALA A 41 -2.93 -18.30 -1.74
CA ALA A 41 -4.15 -17.58 -1.40
C ALA A 41 -4.85 -18.12 -0.14
N ALA A 42 -4.60 -19.39 0.23
CA ALA A 42 -5.15 -20.01 1.43
C ALA A 42 -4.59 -19.42 2.75
N ASP A 43 -3.47 -18.69 2.68
CA ASP A 43 -2.89 -18.01 3.83
C ASP A 43 -3.67 -16.72 4.21
N PHE A 44 -4.60 -16.30 3.36
CA PHE A 44 -5.41 -15.09 3.53
C PHE A 44 -6.90 -15.41 3.53
N SER A 45 -7.66 -14.78 4.42
CA SER A 45 -9.11 -14.89 4.37
C SER A 45 -9.69 -14.20 3.13
N LEU A 46 -10.85 -14.67 2.64
CA LEU A 46 -11.54 -14.00 1.55
C LEU A 46 -11.88 -12.54 1.88
N ASP A 47 -12.24 -12.24 3.14
CA ASP A 47 -12.47 -10.88 3.62
C ASP A 47 -11.22 -10.00 3.48
N TYR A 48 -10.04 -10.52 3.83
CA TYR A 48 -8.78 -9.79 3.64
C TYR A 48 -8.52 -9.47 2.17
N ILE A 49 -8.67 -10.47 1.29
CA ILE A 49 -8.47 -10.30 -0.16
C ILE A 49 -9.48 -9.28 -0.71
N THR A 50 -10.74 -9.36 -0.27
CA THR A 50 -11.82 -8.44 -0.67
C THR A 50 -11.49 -6.99 -0.28
N LYS A 51 -11.05 -6.76 0.95
CA LYS A 51 -10.62 -5.43 1.42
C LYS A 51 -9.43 -4.89 0.63
N ALA A 52 -8.43 -5.72 0.36
CA ALA A 52 -7.27 -5.33 -0.46
C ALA A 52 -7.69 -4.92 -1.88
N VAL A 53 -8.55 -5.71 -2.52
CA VAL A 53 -9.09 -5.41 -3.87
C VAL A 53 -9.91 -4.12 -3.86
N ALA A 54 -10.80 -3.94 -2.87
CA ALA A 54 -11.63 -2.74 -2.74
C ALA A 54 -10.80 -1.45 -2.70
N MET A 55 -9.65 -1.47 -2.02
CA MET A 55 -8.76 -0.31 -1.92
C MET A 55 -8.10 0.07 -3.25
N VAL A 56 -7.93 -0.86 -4.18
CA VAL A 56 -7.16 -0.63 -5.42
C VAL A 56 -7.99 -0.69 -6.70
N LYS A 57 -9.23 -1.17 -6.67
CA LYS A 57 -10.06 -1.37 -7.88
C LYS A 57 -10.25 -0.11 -8.72
N SER A 58 -10.30 1.06 -8.10
CA SER A 58 -10.40 2.34 -8.80
C SER A 58 -9.13 2.73 -9.60
N ARG A 59 -8.02 1.99 -9.40
CA ARG A 59 -6.72 2.26 -10.02
C ARG A 59 -6.40 1.36 -11.19
N ILE A 60 -7.30 0.43 -11.51
CA ILE A 60 -7.11 -0.58 -12.55
C ILE A 60 -8.18 -0.45 -13.65
N SER A 61 -7.84 -0.94 -14.83
CA SER A 61 -8.78 -1.12 -15.94
C SER A 61 -8.98 -2.59 -16.30
N PHE A 62 -8.10 -3.48 -15.83
CA PHE A 62 -8.17 -4.92 -16.07
C PHE A 62 -7.80 -5.70 -14.80
N VAL A 63 -8.46 -6.83 -14.56
CA VAL A 63 -8.23 -7.70 -13.39
C VAL A 63 -6.75 -8.09 -13.23
N LYS A 64 -6.04 -8.32 -14.34
CA LYS A 64 -4.60 -8.63 -14.32
C LYS A 64 -3.72 -7.54 -13.72
N GLU A 65 -4.21 -6.29 -13.70
CA GLU A 65 -3.50 -5.14 -13.12
C GLU A 65 -3.61 -5.11 -11.60
N LEU A 66 -4.52 -5.91 -11.00
CA LEU A 66 -4.67 -6.00 -9.54
C LEU A 66 -3.35 -6.34 -8.85
N TRP A 67 -2.57 -7.27 -9.42
CA TRP A 67 -1.29 -7.64 -8.82
C TRP A 67 -0.34 -6.45 -8.68
N ALA A 68 -0.18 -5.66 -9.73
CA ALA A 68 0.69 -4.48 -9.70
C ALA A 68 0.25 -3.42 -8.67
N GLN A 69 -1.04 -3.37 -8.33
CA GLN A 69 -1.59 -2.39 -7.40
C GLN A 69 -1.73 -2.93 -5.96
N ALA A 70 -1.86 -4.25 -5.79
CA ALA A 70 -2.19 -4.89 -4.52
C ALA A 70 -1.10 -5.81 -3.97
N ALA A 71 0.00 -6.05 -4.70
CA ALA A 71 1.05 -7.00 -4.32
C ALA A 71 1.58 -6.78 -2.89
N PHE A 72 1.73 -5.54 -2.47
CA PHE A 72 2.25 -5.19 -1.15
C PHE A 72 1.32 -5.63 0.01
N PHE A 73 0.05 -5.90 -0.22
CA PHE A 73 -0.83 -6.48 0.81
C PHE A 73 -0.47 -7.95 1.09
N PHE A 74 0.11 -8.65 0.13
CA PHE A 74 0.37 -10.09 0.19
C PHE A 74 1.84 -10.44 0.34
N LYS A 75 2.73 -9.53 -0.06
CA LYS A 75 4.20 -9.68 0.09
C LYS A 75 4.79 -8.37 0.56
N ALA A 76 5.60 -8.42 1.62
CA ALA A 76 6.39 -7.27 2.03
C ALA A 76 7.35 -6.87 0.91
N PRO A 77 7.58 -5.56 0.69
CA PRO A 77 8.50 -5.11 -0.34
C PRO A 77 9.92 -5.60 -0.05
N THR A 78 10.59 -6.10 -1.08
CA THR A 78 12.01 -6.47 -1.06
C THR A 78 12.87 -5.44 -1.79
N GLU A 79 12.24 -4.65 -2.63
CA GLU A 79 12.85 -3.56 -3.41
C GLU A 79 12.09 -2.27 -3.14
N PHE A 80 12.79 -1.16 -3.23
CA PHE A 80 12.24 0.17 -2.99
C PHE A 80 12.47 1.05 -4.22
N ALA A 81 11.45 1.81 -4.63
CA ALA A 81 11.51 2.64 -5.82
C ALA A 81 12.66 3.66 -5.69
N GLU A 82 13.70 3.53 -6.50
CA GLU A 82 14.93 4.31 -6.44
C GLU A 82 14.68 5.83 -6.46
N LYS A 83 13.78 6.29 -7.33
CA LYS A 83 13.36 7.71 -7.40
C LYS A 83 12.76 8.22 -6.10
N ASP A 84 12.01 7.35 -5.38
CA ASP A 84 11.37 7.70 -4.13
C ASP A 84 12.39 7.67 -2.98
N VAL A 85 13.32 6.71 -2.98
CA VAL A 85 14.46 6.67 -2.05
C VAL A 85 15.26 7.96 -2.21
N LYS A 86 15.73 8.29 -3.40
CA LYS A 86 16.52 9.52 -3.66
C LYS A 86 15.79 10.79 -3.18
N LYS A 87 14.50 10.87 -3.38
CA LYS A 87 13.70 12.05 -3.03
C LYS A 87 13.32 12.12 -1.57
N ARG A 88 13.05 10.98 -0.92
CA ARG A 88 12.37 10.91 0.39
C ARG A 88 13.22 10.36 1.51
N TRP A 89 14.23 9.54 1.21
CA TRP A 89 15.10 8.96 2.22
C TRP A 89 16.26 9.91 2.50
N LYS A 90 16.21 10.59 3.64
CA LYS A 90 17.22 11.57 4.09
C LYS A 90 18.02 10.99 5.25
N GLU A 91 19.08 11.67 5.64
CA GLU A 91 19.98 11.25 6.71
C GLU A 91 19.26 11.02 8.05
N ASP A 92 18.28 11.86 8.35
CA ASP A 92 17.46 11.80 9.57
C ASP A 92 16.27 10.85 9.49
N THR A 93 15.93 10.35 8.29
CA THR A 93 14.75 9.48 8.07
C THR A 93 14.75 8.21 8.92
N PRO A 94 15.88 7.46 9.07
CA PRO A 94 15.91 6.28 9.92
C PRO A 94 15.57 6.58 11.39
N GLN A 95 16.05 7.70 11.92
CA GLN A 95 15.75 8.13 13.29
C GLN A 95 14.26 8.46 13.44
N ILE A 96 13.72 9.26 12.54
CA ILE A 96 12.30 9.65 12.57
C ILE A 96 11.39 8.42 12.47
N LEU A 97 11.72 7.46 11.59
CA LEU A 97 10.95 6.23 11.48
C LEU A 97 11.09 5.32 12.71
N THR A 98 12.22 5.35 13.40
CA THR A 98 12.39 4.64 14.68
C THR A 98 11.47 5.24 15.76
N GLU A 99 11.36 6.55 15.81
CA GLU A 99 10.41 7.23 16.71
C GLU A 99 8.95 6.89 16.32
N LEU A 100 8.63 6.88 15.02
CA LEU A 100 7.31 6.47 14.52
C LEU A 100 6.95 5.04 14.97
N VAL A 101 7.90 4.11 14.93
CA VAL A 101 7.69 2.75 15.43
C VAL A 101 7.24 2.78 16.89
N GLY A 102 7.90 3.57 17.75
CA GLY A 102 7.49 3.74 19.13
C GLY A 102 6.06 4.28 19.28
N VAL A 103 5.67 5.24 18.44
CA VAL A 103 4.29 5.76 18.40
C VAL A 103 3.31 4.66 18.02
N LEU A 104 3.59 3.89 16.95
CA LEU A 104 2.73 2.81 16.49
C LEU A 104 2.60 1.67 17.51
N GLU A 105 3.67 1.33 18.21
CA GLU A 105 3.66 0.34 19.29
C GLU A 105 2.76 0.77 20.46
N GLY A 106 2.72 2.07 20.76
CA GLY A 106 1.92 2.64 21.84
C GLY A 106 0.45 2.95 21.51
N LEU A 107 0.01 2.77 20.26
CA LEU A 107 -1.36 3.09 19.88
C LEU A 107 -2.38 2.20 20.60
N PRO A 108 -3.45 2.77 21.21
CA PRO A 108 -4.52 1.97 21.81
C PRO A 108 -5.37 1.24 20.77
N SER A 109 -5.53 1.82 19.58
CA SER A 109 -6.22 1.24 18.43
C SER A 109 -5.38 1.40 17.18
N PHE A 110 -5.45 0.41 16.28
CA PHE A 110 -4.78 0.44 14.97
C PHE A 110 -5.78 0.65 13.82
N GLU A 111 -7.01 1.03 14.15
CA GLU A 111 -8.01 1.49 13.18
C GLU A 111 -7.51 2.74 12.44
N SER A 112 -7.79 2.81 11.15
CA SER A 112 -7.27 3.84 10.23
C SER A 112 -7.38 5.26 10.79
N LYS A 113 -8.58 5.67 11.17
CA LYS A 113 -8.84 7.01 11.68
C LYS A 113 -8.12 7.32 12.99
N ALA A 114 -8.14 6.37 13.93
CA ALA A 114 -7.52 6.55 15.23
C ALA A 114 -5.99 6.61 15.13
N ALA A 115 -5.39 5.73 14.32
CA ALA A 115 -3.96 5.73 14.05
C ALA A 115 -3.51 7.00 13.32
N GLU A 116 -4.28 7.44 12.33
CA GLU A 116 -4.01 8.68 11.59
C GLU A 116 -3.95 9.89 12.52
N GLU A 117 -4.97 10.08 13.35
CA GLU A 117 -5.04 11.22 14.27
C GLU A 117 -3.81 11.30 15.18
N VAL A 118 -3.42 10.19 15.79
CA VAL A 118 -2.27 10.15 16.69
C VAL A 118 -0.96 10.38 15.94
N VAL A 119 -0.75 9.73 14.78
CA VAL A 119 0.50 9.87 14.02
C VAL A 119 0.65 11.28 13.46
N LEU A 120 -0.40 11.86 12.87
CA LEU A 120 -0.33 13.23 12.33
C LEU A 120 -0.16 14.26 13.46
N GLY A 121 -0.79 14.05 14.61
CA GLY A 121 -0.57 14.86 15.82
C GLY A 121 0.87 14.81 16.29
N TRP A 122 1.46 13.62 16.40
CA TRP A 122 2.86 13.43 16.77
C TRP A 122 3.83 14.12 15.78
N ILE A 123 3.61 13.97 14.45
CA ILE A 123 4.45 14.64 13.45
C ILE A 123 4.43 16.15 13.64
N THR A 124 3.23 16.71 13.90
CA THR A 124 3.03 18.15 14.11
C THR A 124 3.71 18.61 15.41
N GLU A 125 3.54 17.89 16.51
CA GLU A 125 4.15 18.19 17.80
C GLU A 125 5.68 18.20 17.74
N LYS A 126 6.26 17.25 17.00
CA LYS A 126 7.71 17.17 16.76
C LYS A 126 8.24 18.22 15.80
N GLY A 127 7.37 18.93 15.07
CA GLY A 127 7.76 19.89 14.02
C GLY A 127 8.38 19.24 12.79
N TYR A 128 8.13 17.95 12.57
CA TYR A 128 8.60 17.25 11.38
C TYR A 128 7.80 17.66 10.13
N HIS A 129 8.46 17.59 8.97
CA HIS A 129 7.78 17.87 7.72
C HIS A 129 6.85 16.69 7.35
N MET A 130 5.53 16.93 7.45
CA MET A 130 4.47 15.93 7.23
C MET A 130 4.69 15.05 5.99
N GLY A 131 4.90 15.69 4.83
CA GLY A 131 5.08 14.96 3.57
C GLY A 131 6.34 14.09 3.55
N ASN A 132 7.40 14.46 4.23
CA ASN A 132 8.62 13.65 4.29
C ASN A 132 8.39 12.39 5.15
N VAL A 133 7.83 12.55 6.35
CA VAL A 133 7.55 11.43 7.25
C VAL A 133 6.56 10.46 6.62
N MET A 134 5.43 10.96 6.11
CA MET A 134 4.40 10.11 5.51
C MET A 134 4.86 9.39 4.24
N ASN A 135 5.70 10.03 3.40
CA ASN A 135 6.26 9.35 2.24
C ASN A 135 7.33 8.31 2.62
N ALA A 136 8.18 8.59 3.60
CA ALA A 136 9.15 7.61 4.10
C ALA A 136 8.45 6.42 4.76
N PHE A 137 7.41 6.65 5.54
CA PHE A 137 6.55 5.61 6.10
C PHE A 137 5.95 4.73 5.00
N ARG A 138 5.32 5.36 3.99
CA ARG A 138 4.76 4.62 2.85
C ARG A 138 5.82 3.83 2.08
N LEU A 139 6.98 4.42 1.85
CA LEU A 139 8.09 3.77 1.14
C LEU A 139 8.48 2.45 1.82
N THR A 140 8.60 2.43 3.14
CA THR A 140 8.96 1.20 3.88
C THR A 140 7.87 0.14 3.86
N VAL A 141 6.60 0.53 3.85
CA VAL A 141 5.46 -0.40 3.94
C VAL A 141 5.04 -0.92 2.57
N VAL A 142 5.08 -0.08 1.54
CA VAL A 142 4.56 -0.35 0.19
C VAL A 142 5.68 -0.63 -0.82
N GLY A 143 6.88 -0.04 -0.62
CA GLY A 143 7.99 -0.10 -1.56
C GLY A 143 8.08 1.12 -2.51
N GLU A 144 7.04 1.94 -2.58
CA GLU A 144 6.98 3.18 -3.37
C GLU A 144 6.09 4.22 -2.68
N CYS A 145 6.18 5.50 -3.11
CA CYS A 145 5.37 6.59 -2.55
C CYS A 145 4.00 6.75 -3.23
N LYS A 146 3.41 5.64 -3.67
CA LYS A 146 2.08 5.60 -4.28
C LYS A 146 1.21 4.56 -3.59
N GLY A 147 -0.10 4.66 -3.79
CA GLY A 147 -1.03 3.67 -3.28
C GLY A 147 -2.29 4.29 -2.67
N PRO A 148 -3.16 3.47 -2.09
CA PRO A 148 -4.34 3.89 -1.34
C PRO A 148 -4.00 4.74 -0.10
N HIS A 149 -5.01 5.10 0.67
CA HIS A 149 -4.81 5.82 1.93
C HIS A 149 -3.90 5.02 2.88
N MET A 150 -2.88 5.67 3.44
CA MET A 150 -1.81 4.98 4.17
C MET A 150 -2.33 4.23 5.40
N PHE A 151 -3.24 4.83 6.15
CA PHE A 151 -3.74 4.24 7.37
C PHE A 151 -4.74 3.11 7.12
N ASP A 152 -5.46 3.11 5.99
CA ASP A 152 -6.26 1.97 5.56
C ASP A 152 -5.38 0.77 5.21
N ILE A 153 -4.24 1.03 4.56
CA ILE A 153 -3.23 -0.01 4.30
C ILE A 153 -2.74 -0.63 5.61
N THR A 154 -2.36 0.20 6.58
CA THR A 154 -1.79 -0.29 7.84
C THR A 154 -2.82 -0.99 8.73
N GLU A 155 -4.08 -0.55 8.70
CA GLU A 155 -5.19 -1.24 9.37
C GLU A 155 -5.35 -2.67 8.83
N LEU A 156 -5.33 -2.84 7.50
CA LEU A 156 -5.47 -4.15 6.87
C LEU A 156 -4.25 -5.06 7.12
N LEU A 157 -3.03 -4.52 7.02
CA LEU A 157 -1.78 -5.25 7.31
C LEU A 157 -1.66 -5.64 8.78
N GLY A 158 -2.20 -4.82 9.67
CA GLY A 158 -2.04 -4.96 11.11
C GLY A 158 -0.74 -4.35 11.64
N ARG A 159 -0.72 -4.17 12.96
CA ARG A 159 0.38 -3.49 13.68
C ARG A 159 1.72 -4.20 13.50
N GLU A 160 1.76 -5.49 13.75
CA GLU A 160 3.00 -6.27 13.74
C GLU A 160 3.68 -6.24 12.37
N GLU A 161 2.93 -6.50 11.31
CA GLU A 161 3.44 -6.48 9.95
C GLU A 161 3.89 -5.08 9.53
N THR A 162 3.12 -4.05 9.86
CA THR A 162 3.48 -2.65 9.57
C THR A 162 4.81 -2.28 10.23
N ILE A 163 4.98 -2.57 11.51
CA ILE A 163 6.20 -2.28 12.27
C ILE A 163 7.39 -3.09 11.73
N ALA A 164 7.19 -4.37 11.41
CA ALA A 164 8.23 -5.21 10.84
C ALA A 164 8.76 -4.65 9.52
N ARG A 165 7.88 -4.14 8.64
CA ARG A 165 8.27 -3.51 7.38
C ARG A 165 9.04 -2.21 7.58
N ILE A 166 8.63 -1.38 8.52
CA ILE A 166 9.36 -0.15 8.84
C ILE A 166 10.77 -0.49 9.33
N LYS A 167 10.90 -1.41 10.30
CA LYS A 167 12.19 -1.85 10.84
C LYS A 167 13.08 -2.43 9.74
N LYS A 168 12.53 -3.24 8.83
CA LYS A 168 13.24 -3.75 7.65
C LYS A 168 13.71 -2.63 6.72
N GLY A 169 12.84 -1.66 6.41
CA GLY A 169 13.19 -0.51 5.60
C GLY A 169 14.34 0.30 6.21
N ILE A 170 14.29 0.58 7.51
CA ILE A 170 15.38 1.25 8.24
C ILE A 170 16.72 0.49 8.10
N ALA A 171 16.68 -0.84 8.18
CA ALA A 171 17.87 -1.67 8.10
C ALA A 171 18.44 -1.83 6.69
N THR A 172 17.63 -1.65 5.65
CA THR A 172 18.01 -2.03 4.26
C THR A 172 18.12 -0.86 3.29
N ILE A 173 17.33 0.22 3.49
CA ILE A 173 17.35 1.37 2.57
C ILE A 173 18.58 2.24 2.88
N GLN A 174 19.37 2.51 1.84
CA GLN A 174 20.50 3.42 1.92
C GLN A 174 20.18 4.71 1.15
N PRO A 175 20.62 5.89 1.65
CA PRO A 175 20.50 7.13 0.91
C PRO A 175 21.17 7.01 -0.45
N ILE A 176 20.50 7.50 -1.49
CA ILE A 176 21.05 7.59 -2.85
C ILE A 176 21.43 9.04 -3.12
N ALA A 177 22.68 9.25 -3.45
CA ALA A 177 23.24 10.56 -3.79
C ALA A 177 22.61 11.18 -5.05
#